data_d34885548eb9bca6b245ae5c716a3876
#
_entry.id   d34885548eb9bca6b245ae5c716a3876
#
_cell.length_a   1.000
_cell.length_b   1.000
_cell.length_c   1.000
_cell.angle_alpha   90.00
_cell.angle_beta   90.00
_cell.angle_gamma   90.00
#
_symmetry.space_group_name_H-M   'P 1'
#
loop_
_entity.id
_entity.type
_entity.pdbx_description
1 polymer ?
#
loop_
_entity_poly.entity_id
_entity_poly.type
_entity_poly.pdbx_seq_one_letter_code
_entity_poly.pdbx_strand_id
1 'polypeptide(L)'
;MKFVYDDGGRVEAGFKGIVGDCGTRAVAIATGLPYRDVYNALQKLQKEYILECQAKVAKTKSATTKIYYSRAIRDGQSVRDGTYVEVIHRFMNSIGWEWVATMKFGQGCKVHLRDSELPSGRIVCRMARHYAAVVNGELHDIWDSPMDGNRCVYGYWTKK
;
A
#
# COMPACT_ATOMS: atom_id res chain seq x y z
N MET A 1 9.29 15.88 8.55
CA MET A 1 9.80 14.50 8.37
C MET A 1 10.93 14.52 7.37
N LYS A 2 12.07 13.92 7.69
CA LYS A 2 13.20 13.83 6.75
C LYS A 2 12.86 12.87 5.62
N PHE A 3 13.24 13.23 4.39
CA PHE A 3 13.07 12.39 3.21
C PHE A 3 14.38 11.65 2.88
N VAL A 4 14.23 10.37 2.55
CA VAL A 4 15.31 9.50 2.08
C VAL A 4 14.86 8.89 0.75
N TYR A 5 15.62 9.13 -0.33
CA TYR A 5 15.35 8.45 -1.59
C TYR A 5 15.61 6.95 -1.45
N ASP A 6 14.58 6.15 -1.69
CA ASP A 6 14.63 4.70 -1.56
C ASP A 6 13.61 4.06 -2.50
N ASP A 7 14.07 3.23 -3.41
CA ASP A 7 13.20 2.52 -4.35
C ASP A 7 12.88 1.08 -3.90
N GLY A 8 13.31 0.71 -2.70
CA GLY A 8 13.08 -0.62 -2.14
C GLY A 8 13.80 -1.75 -2.85
N GLY A 9 14.83 -1.45 -3.64
CA GLY A 9 15.58 -2.42 -4.45
C GLY A 9 14.97 -2.68 -5.84
N ARG A 10 14.03 -1.83 -6.28
CA ARG A 10 13.32 -1.97 -7.55
C ARG A 10 14.27 -2.03 -8.75
N VAL A 11 15.17 -1.05 -8.86
CA VAL A 11 16.12 -0.96 -9.98
C VAL A 11 17.11 -2.13 -9.95
N GLU A 12 17.63 -2.48 -8.78
CA GLU A 12 18.53 -3.63 -8.60
C GLU A 12 17.85 -4.95 -8.99
N ALA A 13 16.55 -5.09 -8.72
CA ALA A 13 15.75 -6.23 -9.16
C ALA A 13 15.46 -6.25 -10.66
N GLY A 14 15.93 -5.25 -11.43
CA GLY A 14 15.80 -5.18 -12.89
C GLY A 14 14.48 -4.58 -13.40
N PHE A 15 13.68 -3.95 -12.54
CA PHE A 15 12.43 -3.30 -12.95
C PHE A 15 12.70 -1.89 -13.48
N LYS A 16 12.20 -1.62 -14.68
CA LYS A 16 12.34 -0.33 -15.40
C LYS A 16 10.97 0.24 -15.79
N GLY A 17 10.94 1.51 -16.15
CA GLY A 17 9.75 2.17 -16.68
C GLY A 17 8.79 2.67 -15.60
N ILE A 18 7.48 2.60 -15.86
CA ILE A 18 6.42 3.17 -15.04
C ILE A 18 6.53 2.76 -13.56
N VAL A 19 6.38 3.72 -12.66
CA VAL A 19 6.59 3.58 -11.22
C VAL A 19 5.29 3.64 -10.40
N GLY A 20 4.23 3.01 -10.89
CA GLY A 20 2.94 2.87 -10.19
C GLY A 20 2.94 1.86 -9.03
N ASP A 21 4.08 1.31 -8.67
CA ASP A 21 4.32 0.20 -7.73
C ASP A 21 4.62 0.66 -6.29
N CYS A 22 4.07 1.79 -5.86
CA CYS A 22 4.32 2.33 -4.51
C CYS A 22 4.04 1.34 -3.38
N GLY A 23 3.02 0.48 -3.53
CA GLY A 23 2.72 -0.56 -2.56
C GLY A 23 3.85 -1.58 -2.42
N THR A 24 4.39 -2.07 -3.52
CA THR A 24 5.51 -3.02 -3.52
C THR A 24 6.77 -2.40 -2.90
N ARG A 25 7.12 -1.17 -3.29
CA ARG A 25 8.28 -0.46 -2.73
C ARG A 25 8.12 -0.25 -1.23
N ALA A 26 7.00 0.33 -0.80
CA ALA A 26 6.77 0.61 0.62
C ALA A 26 6.83 -0.66 1.48
N VAL A 27 6.24 -1.76 1.01
CA VAL A 27 6.32 -3.05 1.70
C VAL A 27 7.74 -3.57 1.75
N ALA A 28 8.47 -3.58 0.63
CA ALA A 28 9.87 -4.05 0.59
C ALA A 28 10.75 -3.24 1.55
N ILE A 29 10.66 -1.92 1.53
CA ILE A 29 11.40 -1.03 2.42
C ILE A 29 11.06 -1.32 3.89
N ALA A 30 9.78 -1.31 4.25
CA ALA A 30 9.38 -1.47 5.65
C ALA A 30 9.70 -2.85 6.21
N THR A 31 9.53 -3.92 5.44
CA THR A 31 9.78 -5.30 5.87
C THR A 31 11.24 -5.73 5.76
N GLY A 32 12.02 -5.09 4.89
CA GLY A 32 13.37 -5.53 4.53
C GLY A 32 13.40 -6.75 3.61
N LEU A 33 12.26 -7.17 3.08
CA LEU A 33 12.18 -8.27 2.13
C LEU A 33 12.68 -7.83 0.74
N PRO A 34 13.28 -8.74 -0.05
CA PRO A 34 13.69 -8.43 -1.41
C PRO A 34 12.50 -7.94 -2.26
N TYR A 35 12.70 -6.87 -3.03
CA TYR A 35 11.66 -6.27 -3.87
C TYR A 35 10.96 -7.31 -4.76
N ARG A 36 11.72 -8.18 -5.43
CA ARG A 36 11.17 -9.21 -6.33
C ARG A 36 10.26 -10.19 -5.60
N ASP A 37 10.61 -10.59 -4.39
CA ASP A 37 9.81 -11.54 -3.60
C ASP A 37 8.48 -10.88 -3.20
N VAL A 38 8.54 -9.62 -2.76
CA VAL A 38 7.33 -8.83 -2.45
C VAL A 38 6.46 -8.65 -3.70
N TYR A 39 7.07 -8.26 -4.82
CA TYR A 39 6.36 -8.10 -6.10
C TYR A 39 5.63 -9.38 -6.50
N ASN A 40 6.32 -10.51 -6.50
CA ASN A 40 5.75 -11.80 -6.89
C ASN A 40 4.61 -12.23 -5.95
N ALA A 41 4.78 -12.05 -4.65
CA ALA A 41 3.77 -12.38 -3.66
C ALA A 41 2.51 -11.50 -3.80
N LEU A 42 2.68 -10.20 -3.93
CA LEU A 42 1.55 -9.27 -4.14
C LEU A 42 0.86 -9.51 -5.48
N GLN A 43 1.60 -9.81 -6.55
CA GLN A 43 1.03 -10.10 -7.86
C GLN A 43 0.18 -11.38 -7.83
N LYS A 44 0.64 -12.40 -7.12
CA LYS A 44 -0.13 -13.66 -6.93
C LYS A 44 -1.43 -13.38 -6.17
N LEU A 45 -1.34 -12.69 -5.02
CA LEU A 45 -2.51 -12.34 -4.21
C LEU A 45 -3.49 -11.44 -4.97
N GLN A 46 -2.99 -10.52 -5.80
CA GLN A 46 -3.85 -9.64 -6.59
C GLN A 46 -4.61 -10.40 -7.67
N LYS A 47 -3.99 -11.38 -8.33
CA LYS A 47 -4.69 -12.28 -9.26
C LYS A 47 -5.78 -13.08 -8.56
N GLU A 48 -5.50 -13.63 -7.39
CA GLU A 48 -6.48 -14.34 -6.57
C GLU A 48 -7.65 -13.43 -6.17
N TYR A 49 -7.35 -12.21 -5.73
CA TYR A 49 -8.37 -11.21 -5.37
C TYR A 49 -9.25 -10.82 -6.56
N ILE A 50 -8.68 -10.66 -7.76
CA ILE A 50 -9.46 -10.39 -8.98
C ILE A 50 -10.42 -11.53 -9.30
N LEU A 51 -9.99 -12.79 -9.16
CA LEU A 51 -10.87 -13.95 -9.35
C LEU A 51 -12.04 -13.96 -8.35
N GLU A 52 -11.77 -13.62 -7.08
CA GLU A 52 -12.82 -13.45 -6.07
C GLU A 52 -13.80 -12.31 -6.43
N CYS A 53 -13.29 -11.19 -6.94
CA CYS A 53 -14.10 -10.08 -7.42
C CYS A 53 -14.99 -10.49 -8.60
N GLN A 54 -14.46 -11.26 -9.55
CA GLN A 54 -15.22 -11.79 -10.68
C GLN A 54 -16.36 -12.70 -10.20
N ALA A 55 -16.10 -13.59 -9.24
CA ALA A 55 -17.13 -14.44 -8.66
C ALA A 55 -18.22 -13.63 -7.93
N LYS A 56 -17.86 -12.56 -7.22
CA LYS A 56 -18.81 -11.66 -6.56
C LYS A 56 -19.68 -10.91 -7.57
N VAL A 57 -19.09 -10.38 -8.64
CA VAL A 57 -19.85 -9.72 -9.73
C VAL A 57 -20.85 -10.66 -10.36
N ALA A 58 -20.48 -11.91 -10.60
CA ALA A 58 -21.35 -12.92 -11.20
C ALA A 58 -22.55 -13.30 -10.31
N LYS A 59 -22.39 -13.24 -8.99
CA LYS A 59 -23.42 -13.69 -8.01
C LYS A 59 -24.30 -12.55 -7.51
N THR A 60 -23.84 -11.30 -7.47
CA THR A 60 -24.58 -10.19 -6.86
C THR A 60 -25.68 -9.66 -7.78
N LYS A 61 -26.81 -9.29 -7.18
CA LYS A 61 -27.89 -8.52 -7.83
C LYS A 61 -27.73 -7.00 -7.61
N SER A 62 -26.87 -6.58 -6.68
CA SER A 62 -26.63 -5.17 -6.35
C SER A 62 -25.83 -4.47 -7.43
N ALA A 63 -26.38 -3.39 -8.04
CA ALA A 63 -25.68 -2.57 -9.02
C ALA A 63 -24.43 -1.90 -8.41
N THR A 64 -24.52 -1.38 -7.19
CA THR A 64 -23.39 -0.75 -6.48
C THR A 64 -22.26 -1.74 -6.25
N THR A 65 -22.57 -2.95 -5.82
CA THR A 65 -21.60 -4.02 -5.61
C THR A 65 -20.92 -4.42 -6.92
N LYS A 66 -21.69 -4.53 -8.02
CA LYS A 66 -21.14 -4.80 -9.36
C LYS A 66 -20.14 -3.73 -9.78
N ILE A 67 -20.50 -2.45 -9.63
CA ILE A 67 -19.63 -1.33 -9.98
C ILE A 67 -18.32 -1.37 -9.17
N TYR A 68 -18.42 -1.60 -7.86
CA TYR A 68 -17.27 -1.65 -6.97
C TYR A 68 -16.26 -2.72 -7.39
N TYR A 69 -16.71 -3.97 -7.54
CA TYR A 69 -15.82 -5.07 -7.90
C TYR A 69 -15.37 -5.04 -9.37
N SER A 70 -16.17 -4.50 -10.29
CA SER A 70 -15.76 -4.32 -11.69
C SER A 70 -14.60 -3.35 -11.85
N ARG A 71 -14.51 -2.33 -11.00
CA ARG A 71 -13.33 -1.44 -10.95
C ARG A 71 -12.07 -2.21 -10.56
N ALA A 72 -12.15 -3.04 -9.52
CA ALA A 72 -11.03 -3.88 -9.10
C ALA A 72 -10.55 -4.80 -10.24
N ILE A 73 -11.48 -5.43 -10.94
CA ILE A 73 -11.16 -6.31 -12.08
C ILE A 73 -10.46 -5.53 -13.19
N ARG A 74 -10.94 -4.34 -13.54
CA ARG A 74 -10.38 -3.53 -14.63
C ARG A 74 -9.00 -2.98 -14.27
N ASP A 75 -8.86 -2.42 -13.07
CA ASP A 75 -7.71 -1.59 -12.70
C ASP A 75 -6.62 -2.40 -11.97
N GLY A 76 -6.92 -3.62 -11.53
CA GLY A 76 -6.05 -4.44 -10.68
C GLY A 76 -5.20 -5.49 -11.41
N GLN A 77 -4.96 -5.35 -12.71
CA GLN A 77 -4.29 -6.40 -13.49
C GLN A 77 -2.81 -6.59 -13.13
N SER A 78 -2.13 -5.54 -12.69
CA SER A 78 -0.73 -5.60 -12.32
C SER A 78 -0.44 -4.76 -11.08
N VAL A 79 0.30 -5.31 -10.12
CA VAL A 79 0.80 -4.55 -8.96
C VAL A 79 1.80 -3.48 -9.36
N ARG A 80 2.29 -3.50 -10.59
CA ARG A 80 3.14 -2.47 -11.17
C ARG A 80 2.41 -1.15 -11.38
N ASP A 81 1.09 -1.22 -11.60
CA ASP A 81 0.22 -0.07 -11.81
C ASP A 81 -0.55 0.33 -10.55
N GLY A 82 -0.45 -0.47 -9.50
CA GLY A 82 -1.09 -0.26 -8.22
C GLY A 82 -1.49 -1.56 -7.54
N THR A 83 -1.52 -1.54 -6.22
CA THR A 83 -1.93 -2.70 -5.41
C THR A 83 -3.14 -2.34 -4.57
N TYR A 84 -4.18 -3.19 -4.61
CA TYR A 84 -5.36 -3.01 -3.78
C TYR A 84 -5.03 -3.16 -2.29
N VAL A 85 -5.68 -2.35 -1.48
CA VAL A 85 -5.50 -2.37 -0.02
C VAL A 85 -5.77 -3.74 0.59
N GLU A 86 -6.76 -4.46 0.09
CA GLU A 86 -7.08 -5.82 0.52
C GLU A 86 -5.90 -6.78 0.28
N VAL A 87 -5.21 -6.64 -0.84
CA VAL A 87 -4.04 -7.46 -1.18
C VAL A 87 -2.87 -7.16 -0.22
N ILE A 88 -2.62 -5.89 0.06
CA ILE A 88 -1.60 -5.50 1.05
C ILE A 88 -1.98 -6.02 2.44
N HIS A 89 -3.24 -5.91 2.85
CA HIS A 89 -3.71 -6.46 4.13
C HIS A 89 -3.43 -7.97 4.25
N ARG A 90 -3.78 -8.74 3.24
CA ARG A 90 -3.54 -10.20 3.24
C ARG A 90 -2.06 -10.53 3.34
N PHE A 91 -1.23 -9.85 2.55
CA PHE A 91 0.21 -10.06 2.59
C PHE A 91 0.81 -9.68 3.95
N MET A 92 0.54 -8.48 4.44
CA MET A 92 1.09 -7.99 5.70
C MET A 92 0.65 -8.86 6.89
N ASN A 93 -0.62 -9.25 6.94
CA ASN A 93 -1.12 -10.18 7.96
C ASN A 93 -0.40 -11.53 7.92
N SER A 94 -0.13 -12.06 6.72
CA SER A 94 0.56 -13.35 6.56
C SER A 94 1.98 -13.37 7.09
N ILE A 95 2.61 -12.21 7.19
CA ILE A 95 3.99 -12.04 7.73
C ILE A 95 4.02 -11.43 9.14
N GLY A 96 2.87 -11.41 9.84
CA GLY A 96 2.78 -10.98 11.24
C GLY A 96 2.73 -9.46 11.45
N TRP A 97 2.31 -8.71 10.45
CA TRP A 97 2.05 -7.27 10.57
C TRP A 97 0.56 -7.01 10.77
N GLU A 98 0.23 -5.99 11.54
CA GLU A 98 -1.13 -5.58 11.82
C GLU A 98 -1.47 -4.20 11.27
N TRP A 99 -2.73 -3.98 10.97
CA TRP A 99 -3.26 -2.71 10.53
C TRP A 99 -3.74 -1.86 11.70
N VAL A 100 -3.30 -0.60 11.74
CA VAL A 100 -3.77 0.42 12.66
C VAL A 100 -4.47 1.51 11.86
N ALA A 101 -5.79 1.61 12.02
CA ALA A 101 -6.58 2.67 11.39
C ALA A 101 -6.42 3.98 12.14
N THR A 102 -6.08 5.05 11.43
CA THR A 102 -5.92 6.41 11.99
C THR A 102 -7.03 7.37 11.56
N MET A 103 -7.85 6.96 10.61
CA MET A 103 -9.00 7.73 10.13
C MET A 103 -10.26 6.88 10.20
N LYS A 104 -11.30 7.42 10.84
CA LYS A 104 -12.64 6.82 10.87
C LYS A 104 -13.55 7.55 9.89
N PHE A 105 -14.47 6.81 9.29
CA PHE A 105 -15.46 7.37 8.36
C PHE A 105 -16.22 8.54 9.01
N GLY A 106 -16.34 9.65 8.30
CA GLY A 106 -17.07 10.84 8.73
C GLY A 106 -16.36 11.72 9.79
N GLN A 107 -15.14 11.36 10.25
CA GLN A 107 -14.42 12.13 11.27
C GLN A 107 -13.28 13.01 10.74
N GLY A 108 -13.04 13.00 9.45
CA GLY A 108 -11.93 13.73 8.84
C GLY A 108 -10.54 13.16 9.16
N CYS A 109 -9.51 13.84 8.69
CA CYS A 109 -8.13 13.47 8.92
C CYS A 109 -7.70 13.76 10.37
N LYS A 110 -7.06 12.79 11.02
CA LYS A 110 -6.56 12.89 12.39
C LYS A 110 -5.04 12.77 12.47
N VAL A 111 -4.43 12.04 11.56
CA VAL A 111 -3.00 11.76 11.53
C VAL A 111 -2.44 12.13 10.16
N HIS A 112 -1.33 12.86 10.16
CA HIS A 112 -0.65 13.32 8.97
C HIS A 112 0.71 12.63 8.83
N LEU A 113 1.29 12.71 7.64
CA LEU A 113 2.62 12.17 7.37
C LEU A 113 3.69 13.07 8.01
N ARG A 114 3.79 12.96 9.34
CA ARG A 114 4.73 13.69 10.21
C ARG A 114 5.36 12.73 11.20
N ASP A 115 6.63 12.92 11.50
CA ASP A 115 7.35 12.12 12.49
C ASP A 115 6.73 12.21 13.90
N SER A 116 6.21 13.38 14.27
CA SER A 116 5.55 13.61 15.56
C SER A 116 4.18 12.94 15.73
N GLU A 117 3.55 12.51 14.61
CA GLU A 117 2.21 11.93 14.60
C GLU A 117 2.21 10.42 14.33
N LEU A 118 3.35 9.85 13.94
CA LEU A 118 3.50 8.44 13.59
C LEU A 118 4.37 7.69 14.62
N PRO A 119 4.15 6.39 14.82
CA PRO A 119 4.98 5.63 15.74
C PRO A 119 6.41 5.49 15.22
N SER A 120 7.35 5.30 16.14
CA SER A 120 8.71 4.90 15.81
C SER A 120 8.75 3.47 15.24
N GLY A 121 9.87 3.13 14.59
CA GLY A 121 10.06 1.83 13.98
C GLY A 121 9.79 1.84 12.49
N ARG A 122 9.40 0.71 11.94
CA ARG A 122 9.18 0.50 10.51
C ARG A 122 7.68 0.32 10.24
N ILE A 123 7.10 1.18 9.43
CA ILE A 123 5.67 1.13 9.10
C ILE A 123 5.43 1.35 7.61
N VAL A 124 4.32 0.83 7.10
CA VAL A 124 3.80 1.16 5.77
C VAL A 124 2.58 2.04 5.94
N CYS A 125 2.66 3.30 5.55
CA CYS A 125 1.55 4.25 5.59
C CYS A 125 0.68 4.15 4.35
N ARG A 126 -0.64 4.16 4.55
CA ARG A 126 -1.63 4.30 3.49
C ARG A 126 -2.19 5.71 3.45
N MET A 127 -2.15 6.32 2.27
CA MET A 127 -2.66 7.66 1.99
C MET A 127 -3.55 7.64 0.75
N ALA A 128 -4.11 8.78 0.36
CA ALA A 128 -4.85 8.91 -0.89
C ALA A 128 -3.98 8.51 -2.09
N ARG A 129 -4.35 7.43 -2.76
CA ARG A 129 -3.69 6.89 -3.97
C ARG A 129 -2.18 6.63 -3.80
N HIS A 130 -1.71 6.39 -2.57
CA HIS A 130 -0.29 6.20 -2.33
C HIS A 130 -0.01 5.36 -1.09
N TYR A 131 1.10 4.61 -1.15
CA TYR A 131 1.72 3.93 -0.02
C TYR A 131 3.16 4.41 0.10
N ALA A 132 3.63 4.63 1.31
CA ALA A 132 5.01 4.98 1.59
C ALA A 132 5.51 4.26 2.84
N ALA A 133 6.80 3.98 2.89
CA ALA A 133 7.45 3.47 4.09
C ALA A 133 7.93 4.61 4.96
N VAL A 134 7.71 4.50 6.26
CA VAL A 134 8.35 5.37 7.26
C VAL A 134 9.21 4.48 8.15
N VAL A 135 10.48 4.83 8.28
CA VAL A 135 11.47 4.10 9.05
C VAL A 135 12.08 5.04 10.08
N ASN A 136 11.79 4.80 11.35
CA ASN A 136 12.26 5.62 12.47
C ASN A 136 12.04 7.13 12.29
N GLY A 137 10.86 7.51 11.79
CA GLY A 137 10.48 8.90 11.56
C GLY A 137 11.01 9.52 10.26
N GLU A 138 11.70 8.75 9.42
CA GLU A 138 12.15 9.18 8.09
C GLU A 138 11.25 8.59 7.01
N LEU A 139 10.86 9.42 6.02
CA LEU A 139 10.11 8.99 4.85
C LEU A 139 11.04 8.36 3.82
N HIS A 140 10.83 7.10 3.50
CA HIS A 140 11.53 6.36 2.46
C HIS A 140 10.63 6.18 1.24
N ASP A 141 10.95 6.87 0.16
CA ASP A 141 10.18 6.83 -1.11
C ASP A 141 11.07 7.31 -2.26
N ILE A 142 10.57 7.25 -3.48
CA ILE A 142 11.26 7.80 -4.67
C ILE A 142 10.97 9.30 -4.90
N TRP A 143 10.03 9.87 -4.16
CA TRP A 143 9.70 11.29 -4.21
C TRP A 143 9.18 11.78 -2.86
N ASP A 144 9.48 13.04 -2.56
CA ASP A 144 9.08 13.67 -1.31
C ASP A 144 7.60 14.05 -1.36
N SER A 145 6.77 13.27 -0.66
CA SER A 145 5.33 13.32 -0.77
C SER A 145 4.55 13.84 0.46
N PRO A 146 5.15 14.47 1.49
CA PRO A 146 4.42 14.87 2.69
C PRO A 146 3.45 16.04 2.48
N MET A 147 3.52 16.78 1.36
CA MET A 147 2.71 17.99 1.14
C MET A 147 2.84 18.98 2.32
N ASP A 148 4.08 19.36 2.64
CA ASP A 148 4.43 20.21 3.79
C ASP A 148 3.91 19.68 5.14
N GLY A 149 3.81 18.34 5.26
CA GLY A 149 3.28 17.68 6.45
C GLY A 149 1.76 17.67 6.57
N ASN A 150 1.04 18.03 5.53
CA ASN A 150 -0.44 18.05 5.53
C ASN A 150 -1.06 16.80 4.90
N ARG A 151 -0.24 15.86 4.40
CA ARG A 151 -0.76 14.64 3.79
C ARG A 151 -1.40 13.73 4.82
N CYS A 152 -2.67 13.40 4.62
CA CYS A 152 -3.43 12.56 5.53
C CYS A 152 -3.01 11.09 5.45
N VAL A 153 -2.74 10.47 6.57
CA VAL A 153 -2.53 9.04 6.73
C VAL A 153 -3.83 8.38 7.17
N TYR A 154 -4.35 7.45 6.37
CA TYR A 154 -5.60 6.73 6.68
C TYR A 154 -5.40 5.58 7.66
N GLY A 155 -4.18 5.15 7.77
CA GLY A 155 -3.72 4.09 8.64
C GLY A 155 -2.36 3.58 8.21
N TYR A 156 -1.80 2.67 8.98
CA TYR A 156 -0.51 2.07 8.70
C TYR A 156 -0.47 0.61 9.13
N TRP A 157 0.42 -0.16 8.50
CA TRP A 157 0.80 -1.48 8.98
C TRP A 157 2.08 -1.38 9.79
N THR A 158 2.11 -2.10 10.89
CA THR A 158 3.26 -2.21 11.79
C THR A 158 3.47 -3.65 12.19
N LYS A 159 4.70 -4.02 12.55
CA LYS A 159 4.99 -5.36 13.06
C LYS A 159 4.46 -5.49 14.49
N LYS A 160 3.81 -6.62 14.77
CA LYS A 160 3.42 -6.98 16.14
C LYS A 160 4.62 -7.19 17.05
#